data_346707bedad98de0e78521f3a97091f0
#
_entry.id   346707bedad98de0e78521f3a97091f0
#
_cell.length_a   1.000
_cell.length_b   1.000
_cell.length_c   1.000
_cell.angle_alpha   90.00
_cell.angle_beta   90.00
_cell.angle_gamma   90.00
#
_symmetry.space_group_name_H-M   'P 1'
#
loop_
_entity.id
_entity.type
_entity.pdbx_description
1 polymer ?
#
loop_
_entity_poly.entity_id
_entity_poly.type
_entity_poly.pdbx_seq_one_letter_code
_entity_poly.pdbx_strand_id
1 'polypeptide(L)'
;MLGFFLVVFLILGVAGVLFWRWRGRVAEEIAEGAGIEWAYFQQHEPEFLAGMSEARFREVYRRVHEPRFPGYVLGILATFFATLPVSFGLLSAFLWIAEKFGMMPEQVEVADRLLIRDGTLRFFRDTPPEAALYYIRDVAGFYYFFGVLFIWLLTVAFFTRRYHSRRPGYLRDELSRARE
;
A
#
# COMPACT_ATOMS: atom_id res chain seq x y z
N MET A 1 -19.35 -8.62 7.78
CA MET A 1 -18.23 -7.74 7.37
C MET A 1 -17.31 -7.38 8.53
N LEU A 2 -17.80 -6.95 9.69
CA LEU A 2 -16.95 -6.60 10.85
C LEU A 2 -15.96 -7.71 11.23
N GLY A 3 -16.43 -8.97 11.32
CA GLY A 3 -15.56 -10.12 11.63
C GLY A 3 -14.42 -10.32 10.66
N PHE A 4 -14.63 -10.08 9.36
CA PHE A 4 -13.57 -10.13 8.35
C PHE A 4 -12.47 -9.10 8.63
N PHE A 5 -12.83 -7.84 8.86
CA PHE A 5 -11.86 -6.80 9.18
C PHE A 5 -11.12 -7.07 10.48
N LEU A 6 -11.80 -7.58 11.52
CA LEU A 6 -11.15 -7.95 12.77
C LEU A 6 -10.08 -9.04 12.55
N VAL A 7 -10.37 -10.06 11.75
CA VAL A 7 -9.40 -11.12 11.42
C VAL A 7 -8.23 -10.56 10.63
N VAL A 8 -8.49 -9.73 9.62
CA VAL A 8 -7.44 -9.11 8.80
C VAL A 8 -6.52 -8.22 9.65
N PHE A 9 -7.08 -7.36 10.50
CA PHE A 9 -6.28 -6.51 11.38
C PHE A 9 -5.52 -7.31 12.45
N LEU A 10 -6.07 -8.41 12.93
CA LEU A 10 -5.35 -9.33 13.80
C LEU A 10 -4.13 -9.93 13.09
N ILE A 11 -4.31 -10.43 11.87
CA ILE A 11 -3.23 -10.99 11.06
C ILE A 11 -2.15 -9.94 10.80
N LEU A 12 -2.54 -8.73 10.40
CA LEU A 12 -1.62 -7.62 10.18
C LEU A 12 -0.89 -7.22 11.46
N GLY A 13 -1.57 -7.22 12.60
CA GLY A 13 -0.97 -6.96 13.91
C GLY A 13 0.08 -8.00 14.26
N VAL A 14 -0.23 -9.29 14.10
CA VAL A 14 0.73 -10.39 14.31
C VAL A 14 1.91 -10.26 13.36
N ALA A 15 1.67 -10.03 12.07
CA ALA A 15 2.73 -9.83 11.08
C ALA A 15 3.61 -8.62 11.43
N GLY A 16 3.01 -7.53 11.93
CA GLY A 16 3.74 -6.34 12.42
C GLY A 16 4.66 -6.64 13.59
N VAL A 17 4.17 -7.39 14.58
CA VAL A 17 4.99 -7.81 15.75
C VAL A 17 6.12 -8.73 15.30
N LEU A 18 5.85 -9.72 14.44
CA LEU A 18 6.88 -10.61 13.92
C LEU A 18 7.93 -9.84 13.11
N PHE A 19 7.50 -8.91 12.27
CA PHE A 19 8.39 -8.03 11.51
C PHE A 19 9.27 -7.18 12.43
N TRP A 20 8.71 -6.59 13.47
CA TRP A 20 9.47 -5.78 14.43
C TRP A 20 10.53 -6.59 15.16
N ARG A 21 10.19 -7.80 15.63
CA ARG A 21 11.15 -8.72 16.24
C ARG A 21 12.24 -9.17 15.27
N TRP A 22 11.87 -9.51 14.04
CA TRP A 22 12.81 -9.86 12.98
C TRP A 22 13.76 -8.73 12.67
N ARG A 23 13.24 -7.51 12.53
CA ARG A 23 14.05 -6.30 12.29
C ARG A 23 15.06 -6.04 13.40
N GLY A 24 14.72 -6.31 14.67
CA GLY A 24 15.65 -6.22 15.78
C GLY A 24 16.85 -7.17 15.61
N ARG A 25 16.60 -8.44 15.30
CA ARG A 25 17.67 -9.42 15.05
C ARG A 25 18.56 -9.03 13.87
N VAL A 26 17.95 -8.62 12.78
CA VAL A 26 18.71 -8.16 11.60
C VAL A 26 19.54 -6.93 11.91
N ALA A 27 19.06 -6.02 12.77
CA ALA A 27 19.85 -4.86 13.18
C ALA A 27 21.10 -5.24 14.00
N GLU A 28 21.02 -6.30 14.82
CA GLU A 28 22.17 -6.86 15.54
C GLU A 28 23.19 -7.48 14.57
N GLU A 29 22.73 -8.30 13.62
CA GLU A 29 23.59 -8.90 12.58
C GLU A 29 24.29 -7.82 11.74
N ILE A 30 23.58 -6.75 11.37
CA ILE A 30 24.17 -5.62 10.64
C ILE A 30 25.20 -4.87 11.49
N ALA A 31 24.97 -4.73 12.81
CA ALA A 31 25.91 -4.07 13.70
C ALA A 31 27.21 -4.89 13.88
N GLU A 32 27.09 -6.20 13.96
CA GLU A 32 28.24 -7.11 13.99
C GLU A 32 29.01 -7.06 12.66
N GLY A 33 28.30 -7.19 11.53
CA GLY A 33 28.89 -7.08 10.20
C GLY A 33 29.61 -5.76 9.96
N ALA A 34 29.04 -4.65 10.47
CA ALA A 34 29.69 -3.34 10.38
C ALA A 34 31.01 -3.29 11.15
N GLY A 35 31.11 -3.95 12.29
CA GLY A 35 32.36 -4.04 13.07
C GLY A 35 33.44 -4.84 12.33
N ILE A 36 33.07 -5.97 11.74
CA ILE A 36 33.98 -6.84 10.96
C ILE A 36 34.48 -6.08 9.74
N GLU A 37 33.59 -5.45 9.00
CA GLU A 37 33.93 -4.70 7.77
C GLU A 37 34.77 -3.46 8.08
N TRP A 38 34.50 -2.77 9.19
CA TRP A 38 35.35 -1.68 9.68
C TRP A 38 36.77 -2.14 9.95
N ALA A 39 36.96 -3.24 10.68
CA ALA A 39 38.29 -3.81 10.96
C ALA A 39 39.01 -4.23 9.67
N TYR A 40 38.29 -4.81 8.72
CA TYR A 40 38.82 -5.16 7.42
C TYR A 40 39.36 -3.93 6.66
N PHE A 41 38.58 -2.87 6.55
CA PHE A 41 39.02 -1.63 5.90
C PHE A 41 40.20 -0.97 6.63
N GLN A 42 40.21 -0.99 7.95
CA GLN A 42 41.34 -0.47 8.71
C GLN A 42 42.64 -1.19 8.40
N GLN A 43 42.59 -2.50 8.19
CA GLN A 43 43.75 -3.32 7.92
C GLN A 43 44.21 -3.25 6.47
N HIS A 44 43.32 -3.19 5.50
CA HIS A 44 43.62 -3.34 4.09
C HIS A 44 43.56 -2.04 3.29
N GLU A 45 42.70 -1.11 3.68
CA GLU A 45 42.47 0.16 2.98
C GLU A 45 42.35 1.35 3.97
N PRO A 46 43.36 1.61 4.80
CA PRO A 46 43.29 2.65 5.85
C PRO A 46 43.05 4.04 5.28
N GLU A 47 43.57 4.31 4.06
CA GLU A 47 43.38 5.60 3.36
C GLU A 47 41.91 5.83 2.99
N PHE A 48 41.16 4.74 2.75
CA PHE A 48 39.73 4.82 2.43
C PHE A 48 38.91 5.26 3.64
N LEU A 49 39.35 4.97 4.85
CA LEU A 49 38.72 5.41 6.10
C LEU A 49 39.25 6.75 6.64
N ALA A 50 40.25 7.35 5.99
CA ALA A 50 40.86 8.59 6.47
C ALA A 50 39.79 9.68 6.65
N GLY A 51 39.70 10.26 7.87
CA GLY A 51 38.73 11.29 8.22
C GLY A 51 37.32 10.78 8.58
N MET A 52 37.08 9.46 8.57
CA MET A 52 35.77 8.87 8.94
C MET A 52 35.84 8.25 10.34
N SER A 53 34.86 8.56 11.19
CA SER A 53 34.71 7.88 12.49
C SER A 53 34.00 6.54 12.31
N GLU A 54 34.31 5.58 13.22
CA GLU A 54 33.64 4.28 13.25
C GLU A 54 32.11 4.40 13.39
N ALA A 55 31.66 5.38 14.20
CA ALA A 55 30.22 5.62 14.36
C ALA A 55 29.55 6.02 13.05
N ARG A 56 30.22 6.87 12.23
CA ARG A 56 29.72 7.29 10.93
C ARG A 56 29.72 6.14 9.92
N PHE A 57 30.78 5.33 9.92
CA PHE A 57 30.83 4.12 9.12
C PHE A 57 29.67 3.16 9.43
N ARG A 58 29.44 2.86 10.70
CA ARG A 58 28.33 1.99 11.15
C ARG A 58 26.98 2.54 10.75
N GLU A 59 26.78 3.85 10.78
CA GLU A 59 25.54 4.49 10.32
C GLU A 59 25.32 4.26 8.82
N VAL A 60 26.36 4.49 7.98
CA VAL A 60 26.29 4.29 6.53
C VAL A 60 26.09 2.82 6.21
N TYR A 61 26.87 1.93 6.85
CA TYR A 61 26.77 0.48 6.68
C TYR A 61 25.34 -0.02 6.97
N ARG A 62 24.75 0.41 8.10
CA ARG A 62 23.36 0.09 8.44
C ARG A 62 22.40 0.60 7.37
N ARG A 63 22.56 1.83 6.88
CA ARG A 63 21.69 2.42 5.86
C ARG A 63 21.70 1.63 4.56
N VAL A 64 22.85 1.07 4.17
CA VAL A 64 23.02 0.28 2.94
C VAL A 64 22.45 -1.12 3.09
N HIS A 65 22.71 -1.79 4.24
CA HIS A 65 22.37 -3.20 4.42
C HIS A 65 20.99 -3.44 5.06
N GLU A 66 20.34 -2.40 5.61
CA GLU A 66 19.00 -2.57 6.20
C GLU A 66 17.97 -3.01 5.15
N PRO A 67 17.35 -4.21 5.30
CA PRO A 67 16.36 -4.72 4.37
C PRO A 67 15.06 -3.93 4.48
N ARG A 68 14.79 -3.10 3.50
CA ARG A 68 13.64 -2.18 3.48
C ARG A 68 12.39 -2.81 2.87
N PHE A 69 12.58 -3.74 1.92
CA PHE A 69 11.50 -4.32 1.14
C PHE A 69 10.35 -4.89 2.01
N PRO A 70 10.60 -5.72 3.05
CA PRO A 70 9.51 -6.29 3.85
C PRO A 70 8.67 -5.24 4.56
N GLY A 71 9.29 -4.14 5.03
CA GLY A 71 8.58 -3.02 5.65
C GLY A 71 7.66 -2.29 4.67
N TYR A 72 8.09 -2.13 3.42
CA TYR A 72 7.24 -1.54 2.37
C TYR A 72 6.06 -2.44 2.01
N VAL A 73 6.27 -3.75 1.89
CA VAL A 73 5.19 -4.72 1.63
C VAL A 73 4.15 -4.68 2.75
N LEU A 74 4.59 -4.75 4.01
CA LEU A 74 3.69 -4.66 5.16
C LEU A 74 2.95 -3.32 5.18
N GLY A 75 3.65 -2.21 4.87
CA GLY A 75 3.04 -0.88 4.76
C GLY A 75 1.97 -0.80 3.67
N ILE A 76 2.21 -1.38 2.49
CA ILE A 76 1.22 -1.46 1.40
C ILE A 76 -0.03 -2.21 1.87
N LEU A 77 0.15 -3.41 2.44
CA LEU A 77 -0.97 -4.23 2.91
C LEU A 77 -1.76 -3.53 4.02
N ALA A 78 -1.07 -2.98 5.02
CA ALA A 78 -1.71 -2.28 6.12
C ALA A 78 -2.50 -1.05 5.63
N THR A 79 -1.91 -0.23 4.75
CA THR A 79 -2.58 0.94 4.18
C THR A 79 -3.79 0.53 3.34
N PHE A 80 -3.65 -0.49 2.49
CA PHE A 80 -4.74 -0.98 1.67
C PHE A 80 -5.94 -1.42 2.52
N PHE A 81 -5.72 -2.33 3.48
CA PHE A 81 -6.81 -2.83 4.31
C PHE A 81 -7.40 -1.77 5.24
N ALA A 82 -6.61 -0.80 5.71
CA ALA A 82 -7.14 0.31 6.50
C ALA A 82 -8.00 1.28 5.68
N THR A 83 -7.71 1.43 4.38
CA THR A 83 -8.48 2.33 3.50
C THR A 83 -9.80 1.73 3.01
N LEU A 84 -9.97 0.40 3.03
CA LEU A 84 -11.22 -0.25 2.58
C LEU A 84 -12.48 0.26 3.31
N PRO A 85 -12.55 0.27 4.65
CA PRO A 85 -13.72 0.79 5.35
C PRO A 85 -13.91 2.29 5.14
N VAL A 86 -12.83 3.05 4.98
CA VAL A 86 -12.89 4.50 4.67
C VAL A 86 -13.50 4.71 3.29
N SER A 87 -13.06 3.94 2.28
CA SER A 87 -13.60 4.01 0.92
C SER A 87 -15.09 3.69 0.89
N PHE A 88 -15.51 2.67 1.63
CA PHE A 88 -16.91 2.32 1.76
C PHE A 88 -17.72 3.44 2.41
N GLY A 89 -17.22 4.03 3.50
CA GLY A 89 -17.87 5.15 4.17
C GLY A 89 -18.01 6.39 3.27
N LEU A 90 -16.95 6.73 2.52
CA LEU A 90 -16.98 7.86 1.58
C LEU A 90 -17.98 7.63 0.44
N LEU A 91 -18.01 6.42 -0.14
CA LEU A 91 -18.95 6.08 -1.18
C LEU A 91 -20.39 6.16 -0.66
N SER A 92 -20.66 5.58 0.51
CA SER A 92 -21.98 5.63 1.14
C SER A 92 -22.43 7.07 1.39
N ALA A 93 -21.53 7.92 1.88
CA ALA A 93 -21.81 9.34 2.08
C ALA A 93 -22.10 10.07 0.76
N PHE A 94 -21.30 9.78 -0.28
CA PHE A 94 -21.52 10.35 -1.61
C PHE A 94 -22.87 9.93 -2.20
N LEU A 95 -23.23 8.65 -2.12
CA LEU A 95 -24.52 8.16 -2.61
C LEU A 95 -25.68 8.79 -1.86
N TRP A 96 -25.59 8.92 -0.53
CA TRP A 96 -26.60 9.57 0.28
C TRP A 96 -26.78 11.06 -0.09
N ILE A 97 -25.66 11.79 -0.35
CA ILE A 97 -25.71 13.17 -0.81
C ILE A 97 -26.35 13.25 -2.19
N ALA A 98 -25.95 12.41 -3.13
CA ALA A 98 -26.48 12.37 -4.48
C ALA A 98 -27.98 12.10 -4.52
N GLU A 99 -28.48 11.20 -3.67
CA GLU A 99 -29.90 10.92 -3.49
C GLU A 99 -30.63 12.16 -2.94
N LYS A 100 -30.09 12.79 -1.89
CA LYS A 100 -30.70 13.96 -1.26
C LYS A 100 -30.82 15.17 -2.21
N PHE A 101 -29.90 15.31 -3.14
CA PHE A 101 -29.90 16.39 -4.14
C PHE A 101 -30.63 16.02 -5.46
N GLY A 102 -31.28 14.84 -5.50
CA GLY A 102 -32.02 14.38 -6.68
C GLY A 102 -31.12 14.12 -7.89
N MET A 103 -29.82 13.90 -7.68
CA MET A 103 -28.88 13.58 -8.76
C MET A 103 -28.97 12.12 -9.20
N MET A 104 -29.67 11.28 -8.45
CA MET A 104 -29.92 9.88 -8.81
C MET A 104 -31.36 9.73 -9.31
N PRO A 105 -31.56 9.03 -10.43
CA PRO A 105 -32.91 8.69 -10.88
C PRO A 105 -33.56 7.77 -9.84
N GLU A 106 -34.87 7.93 -9.62
CA GLU A 106 -35.62 7.08 -8.72
C GLU A 106 -35.44 5.61 -9.15
N GLN A 107 -35.03 4.76 -8.20
CA GLN A 107 -34.78 3.33 -8.47
C GLN A 107 -36.02 2.62 -9.04
N VAL A 108 -37.22 3.09 -8.69
CA VAL A 108 -38.50 2.58 -9.19
C VAL A 108 -38.64 2.82 -10.70
N GLU A 109 -38.25 4.00 -11.21
CA GLU A 109 -38.31 4.31 -12.65
C GLU A 109 -37.39 3.44 -13.49
N VAL A 110 -36.25 3.04 -12.95
CA VAL A 110 -35.30 2.17 -13.64
C VAL A 110 -35.77 0.72 -13.60
N ALA A 111 -36.32 0.28 -12.47
CA ALA A 111 -36.84 -1.09 -12.32
C ALA A 111 -38.05 -1.36 -13.24
N ASP A 112 -38.92 -0.36 -13.47
CA ASP A 112 -40.07 -0.47 -14.38
C ASP A 112 -39.66 -0.59 -15.86
N ARG A 113 -38.44 -0.19 -16.20
CA ARG A 113 -37.90 -0.28 -17.56
C ARG A 113 -37.15 -1.58 -17.86
N LEU A 114 -36.89 -2.39 -16.83
CA LEU A 114 -36.15 -3.63 -16.94
C LEU A 114 -37.03 -4.79 -16.46
N LEU A 115 -37.38 -5.68 -17.34
CA LEU A 115 -38.13 -6.89 -17.02
C LEU A 115 -37.23 -8.12 -17.19
N ILE A 116 -37.11 -8.90 -16.10
CA ILE A 116 -36.59 -10.26 -16.17
C ILE A 116 -37.75 -11.22 -16.33
N ARG A 117 -37.87 -11.77 -17.52
CA ARG A 117 -38.84 -12.80 -17.80
C ARG A 117 -38.13 -14.06 -18.30
N ASP A 118 -38.41 -15.19 -17.69
CA ASP A 118 -37.83 -16.50 -18.05
C ASP A 118 -36.30 -16.54 -18.04
N GLY A 119 -35.67 -15.83 -17.09
CA GLY A 119 -34.21 -15.77 -16.96
C GLY A 119 -33.51 -14.91 -18.05
N THR A 120 -34.26 -14.29 -18.97
CA THR A 120 -33.74 -13.39 -19.99
C THR A 120 -34.06 -11.95 -19.67
N LEU A 121 -33.05 -11.09 -19.90
CA LEU A 121 -33.18 -9.67 -19.74
C LEU A 121 -33.86 -9.08 -20.98
N ARG A 122 -34.96 -8.37 -20.80
CA ARG A 122 -35.60 -7.63 -21.86
C ARG A 122 -35.53 -6.15 -21.57
N PHE A 123 -34.87 -5.42 -22.49
CA PHE A 123 -34.86 -3.96 -22.47
C PHE A 123 -36.08 -3.45 -23.25
N PHE A 124 -36.79 -2.48 -22.68
CA PHE A 124 -37.81 -1.77 -23.43
C PHE A 124 -37.13 -0.81 -24.44
N ARG A 125 -37.80 -0.57 -25.55
CA ARG A 125 -37.26 0.18 -26.73
C ARG A 125 -36.73 1.58 -26.37
N ASP A 126 -37.26 2.17 -25.29
CA ASP A 126 -36.95 3.52 -24.84
C ASP A 126 -36.03 3.53 -23.59
N THR A 127 -35.41 2.39 -23.26
CA THR A 127 -34.50 2.31 -22.11
C THR A 127 -33.18 2.95 -22.48
N PRO A 128 -32.72 4.01 -21.76
CA PRO A 128 -31.45 4.61 -22.05
C PRO A 128 -30.33 3.61 -21.77
N PRO A 129 -29.19 3.67 -22.53
CA PRO A 129 -28.07 2.73 -22.34
C PRO A 129 -27.52 2.69 -20.92
N GLU A 130 -27.68 3.78 -20.16
CA GLU A 130 -27.31 3.85 -18.74
C GLU A 130 -28.13 2.89 -17.87
N ALA A 131 -29.33 2.55 -18.24
CA ALA A 131 -30.15 1.59 -17.50
C ALA A 131 -29.54 0.17 -17.53
N ALA A 132 -28.73 -0.15 -18.52
CA ALA A 132 -27.94 -1.37 -18.55
C ALA A 132 -26.90 -1.42 -17.43
N LEU A 133 -26.35 -0.28 -17.02
CA LEU A 133 -25.43 -0.16 -15.88
C LEU A 133 -26.14 -0.36 -14.54
N TYR A 134 -27.41 0.08 -14.43
CA TYR A 134 -28.23 -0.18 -13.23
C TYR A 134 -28.64 -1.64 -13.06
N TYR A 135 -28.54 -2.42 -14.13
CA TYR A 135 -28.79 -3.86 -14.10
C TYR A 135 -27.60 -4.66 -13.50
N ILE A 136 -26.42 -4.10 -13.51
CA ILE A 136 -25.37 -4.56 -12.62
C ILE A 136 -25.89 -4.26 -11.21
N ARG A 137 -26.49 -5.27 -10.61
CA ARG A 137 -27.39 -5.30 -9.43
C ARG A 137 -26.87 -4.53 -8.20
N ASP A 138 -25.72 -3.89 -8.34
CA ASP A 138 -25.06 -3.14 -7.32
C ASP A 138 -24.19 -2.03 -7.95
N VAL A 139 -24.84 -0.95 -8.41
CA VAL A 139 -24.13 0.25 -8.89
C VAL A 139 -23.14 0.76 -7.84
N ALA A 140 -23.54 0.68 -6.55
CA ALA A 140 -22.66 1.02 -5.43
C ALA A 140 -21.46 0.07 -5.38
N GLY A 141 -21.66 -1.24 -5.63
CA GLY A 141 -20.58 -2.22 -5.72
C GLY A 141 -19.61 -1.95 -6.87
N PHE A 142 -20.12 -1.54 -8.03
CA PHE A 142 -19.30 -1.18 -9.17
C PHE A 142 -18.39 0.02 -8.87
N TYR A 143 -18.96 1.12 -8.38
CA TYR A 143 -18.17 2.31 -8.00
C TYR A 143 -17.23 2.02 -6.84
N TYR A 144 -17.65 1.20 -5.87
CA TYR A 144 -16.79 0.76 -4.78
C TYR A 144 -15.59 -0.04 -5.29
N PHE A 145 -15.81 -0.97 -6.23
CA PHE A 145 -14.73 -1.75 -6.83
C PHE A 145 -13.68 -0.85 -7.51
N PHE A 146 -14.11 0.09 -8.34
CA PHE A 146 -13.19 1.02 -9.01
C PHE A 146 -12.53 1.98 -8.02
N GLY A 147 -13.23 2.45 -7.01
CA GLY A 147 -12.67 3.27 -5.94
C GLY A 147 -11.58 2.53 -5.17
N VAL A 148 -11.82 1.29 -4.80
CA VAL A 148 -10.84 0.43 -4.13
C VAL A 148 -9.64 0.14 -5.03
N LEU A 149 -9.88 -0.19 -6.30
CA LEU A 149 -8.82 -0.41 -7.29
C LEU A 149 -7.94 0.84 -7.45
N PHE A 150 -8.54 2.02 -7.55
CA PHE A 150 -7.83 3.28 -7.66
C PHE A 150 -6.96 3.57 -6.42
N ILE A 151 -7.50 3.39 -5.21
CA ILE A 151 -6.78 3.55 -3.96
C ILE A 151 -5.61 2.55 -3.88
N TRP A 152 -5.84 1.31 -4.32
CA TRP A 152 -4.79 0.30 -4.37
C TRP A 152 -3.65 0.71 -5.31
N LEU A 153 -3.96 1.16 -6.52
CA LEU A 153 -2.97 1.65 -7.48
C LEU A 153 -2.18 2.84 -6.93
N LEU A 154 -2.87 3.81 -6.31
CA LEU A 154 -2.20 4.96 -5.68
C LEU A 154 -1.29 4.52 -4.53
N THR A 155 -1.75 3.59 -3.69
CA THR A 155 -0.97 3.05 -2.58
C THR A 155 0.30 2.38 -3.10
N VAL A 156 0.17 1.47 -4.07
CA VAL A 156 1.31 0.78 -4.68
C VAL A 156 2.26 1.78 -5.32
N ALA A 157 1.75 2.72 -6.11
CA ALA A 157 2.57 3.75 -6.78
C ALA A 157 3.34 4.61 -5.76
N PHE A 158 2.67 5.06 -4.69
CA PHE A 158 3.31 5.85 -3.62
C PHE A 158 4.45 5.08 -2.95
N PHE A 159 4.19 3.86 -2.48
CA PHE A 159 5.19 3.06 -1.80
C PHE A 159 6.35 2.64 -2.72
N THR A 160 6.04 2.28 -3.98
CA THR A 160 7.06 1.94 -4.99
C THR A 160 7.96 3.14 -5.27
N ARG A 161 7.37 4.31 -5.52
CA ARG A 161 8.15 5.55 -5.72
C ARG A 161 9.03 5.85 -4.51
N ARG A 162 8.49 5.76 -3.30
CA ARG A 162 9.22 5.99 -2.07
C ARG A 162 10.34 4.98 -1.83
N TYR A 163 10.11 3.71 -2.19
CA TYR A 163 11.12 2.67 -2.13
C TYR A 163 12.31 2.99 -3.06
N HIS A 164 12.04 3.30 -4.33
CA HIS A 164 13.08 3.59 -5.30
C HIS A 164 13.83 4.89 -5.00
N SER A 165 13.13 5.95 -4.58
CA SER A 165 13.77 7.25 -4.27
C SER A 165 14.69 7.20 -3.03
N ARG A 166 14.52 6.20 -2.18
CA ARG A 166 15.31 6.04 -0.95
C ARG A 166 16.29 4.87 -0.99
N ARG A 167 16.45 4.24 -2.15
CA ARG A 167 17.39 3.13 -2.30
C ARG A 167 18.82 3.69 -2.17
N PRO A 168 19.63 3.18 -1.21
CA PRO A 168 21.03 3.57 -1.10
C PRO A 168 21.82 3.02 -2.29
N GLY A 169 22.93 3.67 -2.58
CA GLY A 169 23.95 3.19 -3.52
C GLY A 169 24.76 2.02 -2.97
N TYR A 170 25.85 1.70 -3.63
CA TYR A 170 26.82 0.73 -3.12
C TYR A 170 27.53 1.30 -1.88
N LEU A 171 27.95 0.41 -0.97
CA LEU A 171 28.60 0.82 0.28
C LEU A 171 29.76 1.80 0.06
N ARG A 172 30.64 1.50 -0.88
CA ARG A 172 31.79 2.36 -1.19
C ARG A 172 31.39 3.77 -1.63
N ASP A 173 30.36 3.88 -2.48
CA ASP A 173 29.86 5.16 -2.97
C ASP A 173 29.22 5.99 -1.85
N GLU A 174 28.46 5.32 -0.98
CA GLU A 174 27.82 5.98 0.18
C GLU A 174 28.86 6.41 1.23
N LEU A 175 29.91 5.62 1.44
CA LEU A 175 31.02 6.00 2.32
C LEU A 175 31.80 7.18 1.75
N SER A 176 32.07 7.20 0.43
CA SER A 176 32.75 8.34 -0.23
C SER A 176 31.95 9.63 -0.07
N ARG A 177 30.62 9.57 -0.31
CA ARG A 177 29.72 10.73 -0.11
C ARG A 177 29.63 11.19 1.34
N ALA A 178 29.78 10.27 2.28
CA ALA A 178 29.71 10.61 3.71
C ALA A 178 30.98 11.29 4.24
N ARG A 179 32.07 11.32 3.42
CA ARG A 179 33.33 12.01 3.73
C ARG A 179 33.35 13.46 3.25
N GLU A 180 32.57 13.79 2.20
CA GLU A 180 32.37 15.16 1.71
C GLU A 180 31.48 15.98 2.66
#